data_73ccab5995b7c26f51b94d377058bf57
#
_entry.id   73ccab5995b7c26f51b94d377058bf57
#
_cell.length_a   1.000
_cell.length_b   1.000
_cell.length_c   1.000
_cell.angle_alpha   90.00
_cell.angle_beta   90.00
_cell.angle_gamma   90.00
#
_symmetry.space_group_name_H-M   'P 1'
#
loop_
_entity.id
_entity.type
_entity.pdbx_description
1 polymer ?
#
loop_
_entity_poly.entity_id
_entity_poly.type
_entity_poly.pdbx_seq_one_letter_code
_entity_poly.pdbx_strand_id
1 'polypeptide(L)'
;VFMRVGDERRFVQSFPFEEMTAIISHFKFVAGMNVGEKRRSQLGSCDYPLENGVVSIRLSTVGDYRGYESLVIRLLHDEERELRFWFDQLPDLKKKLAGRGLYLFAGPVGSGKTTLMHALAQERFADQQVMSIEDPVEIKQDNMLQLQLNDQIGMTYDNLIKLSLRHRPDLLIIGEIRDK
;
A
#
# COMPACT_ATOMS: atom_id res chain seq x y z
N VAL A 1 -4.38 0.96 -23.92
CA VAL A 1 -4.48 0.54 -22.51
C VAL A 1 -4.34 -0.97 -22.43
N PHE A 2 -3.65 -1.44 -21.44
CA PHE A 2 -3.49 -2.85 -21.13
C PHE A 2 -3.91 -3.09 -19.68
N MET A 3 -4.48 -4.23 -19.42
CA MET A 3 -4.79 -4.71 -18.07
C MET A 3 -3.92 -5.93 -17.76
N ARG A 4 -3.44 -6.04 -16.52
CA ARG A 4 -2.76 -7.23 -16.03
C ARG A 4 -3.59 -7.86 -14.92
N VAL A 5 -3.86 -9.17 -15.06
CA VAL A 5 -4.52 -9.98 -14.05
C VAL A 5 -3.62 -11.18 -13.78
N GLY A 6 -3.04 -11.24 -12.59
CA GLY A 6 -1.95 -12.18 -12.31
C GLY A 6 -0.76 -11.94 -13.25
N ASP A 7 -0.30 -12.98 -13.93
CA ASP A 7 0.82 -12.90 -14.87
C ASP A 7 0.41 -12.55 -16.32
N GLU A 8 -0.89 -12.54 -16.60
CA GLU A 8 -1.39 -12.27 -17.95
C GLU A 8 -1.57 -10.77 -18.21
N ARG A 9 -1.01 -10.29 -19.32
CA ARG A 9 -1.22 -8.94 -19.84
C ARG A 9 -2.17 -9.00 -21.03
N ARG A 10 -3.32 -8.32 -20.94
CA ARG A 10 -4.35 -8.27 -21.97
C ARG A 10 -4.49 -6.84 -22.51
N PHE A 11 -4.60 -6.72 -23.82
CA PHE A 11 -4.99 -5.46 -24.45
C PHE A 11 -6.47 -5.19 -24.18
N VAL A 12 -6.80 -3.97 -23.77
CA VAL A 12 -8.19 -3.56 -23.50
C VAL A 12 -8.70 -2.67 -24.63
N GLN A 13 -8.05 -1.51 -24.83
CA GLN A 13 -8.51 -0.51 -25.81
C GLN A 13 -7.38 0.48 -26.13
N SER A 14 -7.41 1.04 -27.34
CA SER A 14 -6.61 2.24 -27.68
C SER A 14 -7.48 3.49 -27.58
N PHE A 15 -6.82 4.58 -27.21
CA PHE A 15 -7.41 5.92 -27.16
C PHE A 15 -6.56 6.87 -27.99
N PRO A 16 -7.16 7.92 -28.61
CA PRO A 16 -6.41 9.03 -29.18
C PRO A 16 -5.50 9.66 -28.13
N PHE A 17 -4.42 10.29 -28.58
CA PHE A 17 -3.42 10.87 -27.67
C PHE A 17 -4.02 11.93 -26.72
N GLU A 18 -4.91 12.78 -27.23
CA GLU A 18 -5.56 13.82 -26.44
C GLU A 18 -6.44 13.25 -25.33
N GLU A 19 -7.24 12.22 -25.64
CA GLU A 19 -8.07 11.53 -24.66
C GLU A 19 -7.22 10.83 -23.59
N MET A 20 -6.13 10.17 -23.99
CA MET A 20 -5.22 9.52 -23.05
C MET A 20 -4.57 10.55 -22.12
N THR A 21 -4.18 11.71 -22.65
CA THR A 21 -3.63 12.81 -21.86
C THR A 21 -4.64 13.33 -20.85
N ALA A 22 -5.90 13.46 -21.22
CA ALA A 22 -6.98 13.87 -20.33
C ALA A 22 -7.22 12.83 -19.21
N ILE A 23 -7.23 11.54 -19.55
CA ILE A 23 -7.36 10.43 -18.60
C ILE A 23 -6.22 10.47 -17.57
N ILE A 24 -4.97 10.59 -18.02
CA ILE A 24 -3.81 10.68 -17.13
C ILE A 24 -3.92 11.89 -16.20
N SER A 25 -4.28 13.05 -16.76
CA SER A 25 -4.44 14.29 -15.99
C SER A 25 -5.53 14.18 -14.93
N HIS A 26 -6.66 13.55 -15.26
CA HIS A 26 -7.74 13.29 -14.32
C HIS A 26 -7.25 12.43 -13.13
N PHE A 27 -6.62 11.30 -13.41
CA PHE A 27 -6.13 10.42 -12.36
C PHE A 27 -5.04 11.06 -11.50
N LYS A 28 -4.16 11.87 -12.09
CA LYS A 28 -3.19 12.67 -11.33
C LYS A 28 -3.86 13.66 -10.39
N PHE A 29 -4.88 14.35 -10.89
CA PHE A 29 -5.63 15.32 -10.10
C PHE A 29 -6.31 14.67 -8.88
N VAL A 30 -7.06 13.58 -9.08
CA VAL A 30 -7.77 12.91 -7.98
C VAL A 30 -6.83 12.26 -6.96
N ALA A 31 -5.63 11.89 -7.39
CA ALA A 31 -4.60 11.31 -6.51
C ALA A 31 -3.66 12.37 -5.88
N GLY A 32 -3.96 13.66 -6.01
CA GLY A 32 -3.15 14.75 -5.44
C GLY A 32 -1.76 14.91 -6.06
N MET A 33 -1.56 14.40 -7.27
CA MET A 33 -0.29 14.49 -8.00
C MET A 33 -0.17 15.80 -8.78
N ASN A 34 1.04 16.21 -9.13
CA ASN A 34 1.26 17.41 -9.95
C ASN A 34 0.89 17.13 -11.42
N VAL A 35 -0.24 17.66 -11.88
CA VAL A 35 -0.76 17.48 -13.24
C VAL A 35 0.16 18.10 -14.30
N GLY A 36 0.84 19.20 -13.98
CA GLY A 36 1.73 19.89 -14.91
C GLY A 36 3.10 19.22 -15.12
N GLU A 37 3.56 18.43 -14.15
CA GLU A 37 4.82 17.71 -14.24
C GLU A 37 4.62 16.37 -14.98
N LYS A 38 5.19 16.23 -16.18
CA LYS A 38 4.99 15.07 -17.04
C LYS A 38 6.23 14.20 -17.21
N ARG A 39 7.39 14.65 -16.74
CA ARG A 39 8.67 13.96 -16.94
C ARG A 39 9.10 13.14 -15.73
N ARG A 40 8.99 13.74 -14.54
CA ARG A 40 9.42 13.10 -13.30
C ARG A 40 8.46 11.98 -12.91
N SER A 41 9.01 10.95 -12.31
CA SER A 41 8.20 9.92 -11.69
C SER A 41 7.39 10.51 -10.54
N GLN A 42 6.12 10.16 -10.49
CA GLN A 42 5.24 10.53 -9.39
C GLN A 42 4.46 9.31 -8.92
N LEU A 43 4.20 9.28 -7.63
CA LEU A 43 3.37 8.27 -6.99
C LEU A 43 2.18 8.96 -6.34
N GLY A 44 1.03 8.32 -6.39
CA GLY A 44 -0.19 8.82 -5.76
C GLY A 44 -1.12 7.68 -5.38
N SER A 45 -2.08 7.97 -4.52
CA SER A 45 -3.13 7.03 -4.14
C SER A 45 -4.41 7.80 -3.84
N CYS A 46 -5.55 7.19 -4.13
CA CYS A 46 -6.85 7.72 -3.76
C CYS A 46 -7.89 6.61 -3.71
N ASP A 47 -8.99 6.91 -3.03
CA ASP A 47 -10.21 6.14 -3.10
C ASP A 47 -11.05 6.68 -4.25
N TYR A 48 -11.25 5.84 -5.28
CA TYR A 48 -11.93 6.23 -6.51
C TYR A 48 -13.39 5.71 -6.51
N PRO A 49 -14.38 6.60 -6.66
CA PRO A 49 -15.78 6.17 -6.66
C PRO A 49 -16.13 5.46 -7.97
N LEU A 50 -16.84 4.35 -7.86
CA LEU A 50 -17.47 3.61 -8.96
C LEU A 50 -18.97 3.54 -8.73
N GLU A 51 -19.74 3.14 -9.75
CA GLU A 51 -21.21 2.98 -9.63
C GLU A 51 -21.62 2.01 -8.52
N ASN A 52 -20.82 0.98 -8.28
CA ASN A 52 -21.10 -0.09 -7.32
C ASN A 52 -20.25 0.00 -6.02
N GLY A 53 -19.65 1.16 -5.74
CA GLY A 53 -18.84 1.33 -4.53
C GLY A 53 -17.61 2.19 -4.74
N VAL A 54 -16.62 1.98 -3.90
CA VAL A 54 -15.34 2.71 -3.92
C VAL A 54 -14.21 1.71 -4.10
N VAL A 55 -13.23 2.04 -4.92
CA VAL A 55 -12.02 1.24 -5.10
C VAL A 55 -10.79 2.07 -4.69
N SER A 56 -9.98 1.53 -3.80
CA SER A 56 -8.68 2.12 -3.49
C SER A 56 -7.70 1.86 -4.64
N ILE A 57 -7.07 2.91 -5.16
CA ILE A 57 -6.13 2.81 -6.27
C ILE A 57 -4.79 3.43 -5.93
N ARG A 58 -3.74 2.83 -6.45
CA ARG A 58 -2.39 3.41 -6.48
C ARG A 58 -2.01 3.74 -7.90
N LEU A 59 -1.34 4.86 -8.03
CA LEU A 59 -0.95 5.43 -9.30
C LEU A 59 0.56 5.65 -9.35
N SER A 60 1.13 5.35 -10.50
CA SER A 60 2.51 5.68 -10.82
C SER A 60 2.57 6.27 -12.21
N THR A 61 3.17 7.45 -12.34
CA THR A 61 3.39 8.09 -13.65
C THR A 61 4.87 8.37 -13.87
N VAL A 62 5.29 8.35 -15.12
CA VAL A 62 6.63 8.77 -15.56
C VAL A 62 6.59 9.12 -17.05
N GLY A 63 7.37 10.12 -17.43
CA GLY A 63 7.57 10.48 -18.84
C GLY A 63 8.64 9.61 -19.50
N ASP A 64 8.42 9.22 -20.75
CA ASP A 64 9.44 8.56 -21.56
C ASP A 64 10.41 9.58 -22.18
N TYR A 65 11.45 9.12 -22.89
CA TYR A 65 12.43 9.97 -23.56
C TYR A 65 11.84 10.82 -24.69
N ARG A 66 10.66 10.48 -25.21
CA ARG A 66 9.93 11.22 -26.24
C ARG A 66 9.00 12.27 -25.67
N GLY A 67 8.80 12.29 -24.34
CA GLY A 67 7.90 13.20 -23.66
C GLY A 67 6.47 12.68 -23.52
N TYR A 68 6.23 11.40 -23.83
CA TYR A 68 4.94 10.75 -23.55
C TYR A 68 4.89 10.30 -22.10
N GLU A 69 3.81 10.65 -21.43
CA GLU A 69 3.58 10.21 -20.05
C GLU A 69 2.89 8.84 -20.03
N SER A 70 3.37 7.95 -19.19
CA SER A 70 2.74 6.66 -18.90
C SER A 70 2.08 6.70 -17.53
N LEU A 71 0.99 5.96 -17.37
CA LEU A 71 0.27 5.79 -16.12
C LEU A 71 0.07 4.29 -15.85
N VAL A 72 0.42 3.87 -14.65
CA VAL A 72 0.07 2.56 -14.11
C VAL A 72 -0.89 2.76 -12.95
N ILE A 73 -2.04 2.09 -13.02
CA ILE A 73 -3.04 2.06 -11.96
C ILE A 73 -3.06 0.66 -11.38
N ARG A 74 -2.83 0.54 -10.08
CA ARG A 74 -3.02 -0.70 -9.34
C ARG A 74 -4.32 -0.59 -8.54
N LEU A 75 -5.23 -1.52 -8.77
CA LEU A 75 -6.45 -1.66 -7.99
C LEU A 75 -6.11 -2.41 -6.71
N LEU A 76 -6.52 -1.86 -5.58
CA LEU A 76 -6.43 -2.51 -4.28
C LEU A 76 -7.82 -3.04 -3.96
N HIS A 77 -7.91 -4.32 -3.68
CA HIS A 77 -9.17 -4.94 -3.29
C HIS A 77 -9.27 -4.92 -1.77
N ASP A 78 -10.29 -4.24 -1.25
CA ASP A 78 -10.66 -4.25 0.17
C ASP A 78 -11.58 -5.44 0.50
N GLU A 79 -11.54 -6.53 -0.28
CA GLU A 79 -12.31 -7.71 0.07
C GLU A 79 -11.79 -8.29 1.39
N GLU A 80 -12.68 -8.47 2.35
CA GLU A 80 -12.50 -9.35 3.51
C GLU A 80 -12.21 -10.76 3.00
N ARG A 81 -10.96 -11.01 2.65
CA ARG A 81 -10.54 -12.36 2.26
C ARG A 81 -10.46 -13.18 3.53
N GLU A 82 -11.21 -14.25 3.61
CA GLU A 82 -10.95 -15.33 4.57
C GLU A 82 -9.46 -15.66 4.52
N LEU A 83 -8.73 -15.39 5.59
CA LEU A 83 -7.30 -15.64 5.66
C LEU A 83 -7.07 -17.14 5.65
N ARG A 84 -6.76 -17.69 4.50
CA ARG A 84 -6.32 -19.08 4.36
C ARG A 84 -4.80 -19.13 4.54
N PHE A 85 -4.38 -19.61 5.69
CA PHE A 85 -2.96 -19.81 5.94
C PHE A 85 -2.48 -21.12 5.28
N TRP A 86 -1.28 -21.08 4.74
CA TRP A 86 -0.62 -22.21 4.10
C TRP A 86 -0.17 -23.31 5.07
N PHE A 87 -0.38 -23.13 6.38
CA PHE A 87 0.11 -24.01 7.42
C PHE A 87 -0.88 -24.13 8.58
N ASP A 88 -1.03 -25.35 9.10
CA ASP A 88 -1.94 -25.66 10.21
C ASP A 88 -1.40 -25.26 11.59
N GLN A 89 -0.19 -24.70 11.66
CA GLN A 89 0.52 -24.37 12.90
C GLN A 89 0.28 -22.94 13.41
N LEU A 90 -0.77 -22.28 12.95
CA LEU A 90 -1.12 -20.92 13.39
C LEU A 90 -1.26 -20.80 14.93
N PRO A 91 -1.88 -21.78 15.65
CA PRO A 91 -1.96 -21.73 17.10
C PRO A 91 -0.60 -21.72 17.81
N ASP A 92 0.37 -22.47 17.28
CA ASP A 92 1.74 -22.52 17.83
C ASP A 92 2.51 -21.23 17.54
N LEU A 93 2.32 -20.64 16.37
CA LEU A 93 2.87 -19.33 16.02
C LEU A 93 2.34 -18.25 16.98
N LYS A 94 1.04 -18.25 17.25
CA LYS A 94 0.41 -17.32 18.20
C LYS A 94 1.00 -17.42 19.61
N LYS A 95 1.27 -18.64 20.10
CA LYS A 95 1.93 -18.85 21.37
C LYS A 95 3.36 -18.31 21.39
N LYS A 96 4.12 -18.50 20.32
CA LYS A 96 5.49 -17.99 20.18
C LYS A 96 5.53 -16.46 20.13
N LEU A 97 4.53 -15.83 19.53
CA LEU A 97 4.39 -14.37 19.51
C LEU A 97 3.83 -13.78 20.81
N ALA A 98 3.67 -14.59 21.87
CA ALA A 98 3.16 -14.15 23.15
C ALA A 98 4.12 -13.26 23.95
N GLY A 99 5.41 -13.28 23.66
CA GLY A 99 6.45 -12.50 24.33
C GLY A 99 6.58 -11.08 23.82
N ARG A 100 7.33 -10.26 24.57
CA ARG A 100 7.82 -8.97 24.08
C ARG A 100 9.11 -9.23 23.28
N GLY A 101 9.28 -8.49 22.18
CA GLY A 101 10.47 -8.62 21.37
C GLY A 101 10.31 -8.06 19.97
N LEU A 102 11.30 -8.34 19.14
CA LEU A 102 11.31 -8.03 17.72
C LEU A 102 10.89 -9.28 16.94
N TYR A 103 9.91 -9.12 16.06
CA TYR A 103 9.44 -10.16 15.17
C TYR A 103 9.75 -9.79 13.72
N LEU A 104 10.47 -10.65 13.00
CA LEU A 104 10.82 -10.45 11.59
C LEU A 104 10.02 -11.38 10.71
N PHE A 105 9.33 -10.79 9.72
CA PHE A 105 8.62 -11.51 8.68
C PHE A 105 9.43 -11.44 7.39
N ALA A 106 10.07 -12.54 7.00
CA ALA A 106 10.90 -12.63 5.82
C ALA A 106 10.31 -13.57 4.77
N GLY A 107 10.44 -13.22 3.49
CA GLY A 107 9.97 -14.03 2.38
C GLY A 107 9.89 -13.24 1.08
N PRO A 108 9.64 -13.89 -0.07
CA PRO A 108 9.50 -13.23 -1.36
C PRO A 108 8.36 -12.21 -1.41
N VAL A 109 8.38 -11.35 -2.42
CA VAL A 109 7.24 -10.46 -2.73
C VAL A 109 6.00 -11.31 -3.01
N GLY A 110 4.84 -10.90 -2.48
CA GLY A 110 3.58 -11.63 -2.65
C GLY A 110 3.42 -12.89 -1.80
N SER A 111 4.34 -13.19 -0.87
CA SER A 111 4.23 -14.37 0.00
C SER A 111 3.26 -14.21 1.18
N GLY A 112 2.57 -13.07 1.28
CA GLY A 112 1.58 -12.83 2.34
C GLY A 112 2.16 -12.31 3.67
N LYS A 113 3.41 -11.81 3.70
CA LYS A 113 4.03 -11.26 4.92
C LYS A 113 3.17 -10.19 5.60
N THR A 114 2.78 -9.17 4.83
CA THR A 114 1.95 -8.07 5.31
C THR A 114 0.60 -8.58 5.81
N THR A 115 -0.04 -9.46 5.06
CA THR A 115 -1.32 -10.07 5.43
C THR A 115 -1.24 -10.85 6.75
N LEU A 116 -0.21 -11.70 6.90
CA LEU A 116 0.00 -12.47 8.13
C LEU A 116 0.29 -11.54 9.32
N MET A 117 1.13 -10.54 9.13
CA MET A 117 1.51 -9.58 10.17
C MET A 117 0.30 -8.80 10.68
N HIS A 118 -0.53 -8.27 9.76
CA HIS A 118 -1.76 -7.55 10.12
C HIS A 118 -2.79 -8.46 10.79
N ALA A 119 -2.98 -9.69 10.32
CA ALA A 119 -3.89 -10.65 10.92
C ALA A 119 -3.50 -11.00 12.36
N LEU A 120 -2.21 -11.24 12.60
CA LEU A 120 -1.69 -11.52 13.95
C LEU A 120 -1.83 -10.31 14.87
N ALA A 121 -1.59 -9.11 14.34
CA ALA A 121 -1.74 -7.87 15.08
C ALA A 121 -3.20 -7.63 15.47
N GLN A 122 -4.12 -7.77 14.53
CA GLN A 122 -5.55 -7.59 14.75
C GLN A 122 -6.10 -8.56 15.80
N GLU A 123 -5.71 -9.83 15.74
CA GLU A 123 -6.21 -10.84 16.66
C GLU A 123 -5.66 -10.67 18.08
N ARG A 124 -4.38 -10.31 18.19
CA ARG A 124 -3.70 -10.30 19.50
C ARG A 124 -3.76 -8.96 20.21
N PHE A 125 -3.80 -7.87 19.46
CA PHE A 125 -3.72 -6.50 19.98
C PHE A 125 -5.01 -5.71 19.72
N ALA A 126 -6.17 -6.40 19.59
CA ALA A 126 -7.45 -5.78 19.28
C ALA A 126 -7.83 -4.63 20.24
N ASP A 127 -7.50 -4.79 21.52
CA ASP A 127 -7.81 -3.82 22.58
C ASP A 127 -6.58 -2.97 22.99
N GLN A 128 -5.51 -2.97 22.18
CA GLN A 128 -4.26 -2.30 22.50
C GLN A 128 -3.93 -1.24 21.44
N GLN A 129 -3.01 -0.35 21.77
CA GLN A 129 -2.59 0.67 20.82
C GLN A 129 -1.60 0.10 19.80
N VAL A 130 -2.09 -0.13 18.60
CA VAL A 130 -1.27 -0.58 17.46
C VAL A 130 -0.98 0.60 16.54
N MET A 131 0.27 0.74 16.15
CA MET A 131 0.69 1.68 15.11
C MET A 131 1.40 0.94 14.00
N SER A 132 1.20 1.39 12.76
CA SER A 132 1.98 0.93 11.61
C SER A 132 2.61 2.11 10.86
N ILE A 133 3.76 1.84 10.24
CA ILE A 133 4.46 2.75 9.33
C ILE A 133 4.69 1.98 8.04
N GLU A 134 4.06 2.42 6.96
CA GLU A 134 3.96 1.67 5.71
C GLU A 134 4.24 2.54 4.49
N ASP A 135 4.70 1.92 3.41
CA ASP A 135 4.96 2.61 2.13
C ASP A 135 4.38 1.82 0.93
N PRO A 136 3.11 2.05 0.67
CA PRO A 136 2.05 2.68 1.46
C PRO A 136 1.21 1.65 2.22
N VAL A 137 0.19 2.12 2.96
CA VAL A 137 -0.81 1.24 3.61
C VAL A 137 -1.51 0.38 2.56
N GLU A 138 -1.41 -0.95 2.71
CA GLU A 138 -2.03 -1.92 1.78
C GLU A 138 -3.34 -2.50 2.32
N ILE A 139 -3.39 -2.72 3.62
CA ILE A 139 -4.54 -3.30 4.30
C ILE A 139 -5.03 -2.29 5.32
N LYS A 140 -6.22 -1.74 5.11
CA LYS A 140 -6.81 -0.77 6.03
C LYS A 140 -7.34 -1.48 7.27
N GLN A 141 -7.08 -0.92 8.45
CA GLN A 141 -7.47 -1.46 9.75
C GLN A 141 -7.99 -0.33 10.64
N ASP A 142 -9.28 -0.32 10.94
CA ASP A 142 -9.91 0.76 11.71
C ASP A 142 -9.43 0.84 13.16
N ASN A 143 -8.90 -0.26 13.69
CA ASN A 143 -8.38 -0.34 15.06
C ASN A 143 -6.89 -0.02 15.20
N MET A 144 -6.24 0.46 14.13
CA MET A 144 -4.80 0.78 14.12
C MET A 144 -4.57 2.23 13.69
N LEU A 145 -3.56 2.86 14.24
CA LEU A 145 -3.04 4.12 13.70
C LEU A 145 -2.04 3.79 12.59
N GLN A 146 -2.48 3.87 11.35
CA GLN A 146 -1.67 3.55 10.17
C GLN A 146 -1.07 4.82 9.58
N LEU A 147 0.24 4.93 9.61
CA LEU A 147 1.01 6.05 9.09
C LEU A 147 1.63 5.66 7.75
N GLN A 148 1.37 6.47 6.73
CA GLN A 148 1.93 6.27 5.40
C GLN A 148 3.09 7.21 5.15
N LEU A 149 4.15 6.71 4.52
CA LEU A 149 5.28 7.53 4.11
C LEU A 149 4.84 8.59 3.10
N ASN A 150 5.41 9.79 3.25
CA ASN A 150 5.27 10.88 2.28
C ASN A 150 6.47 11.82 2.40
N ASP A 151 7.48 11.58 1.60
CA ASP A 151 8.74 12.35 1.62
C ASP A 151 8.52 13.84 1.28
N GLN A 152 7.49 14.18 0.51
CA GLN A 152 7.22 15.56 0.12
C GLN A 152 6.87 16.46 1.31
N ILE A 153 6.27 15.88 2.36
CA ILE A 153 5.90 16.57 3.59
C ILE A 153 6.75 16.13 4.79
N GLY A 154 7.87 15.44 4.53
CA GLY A 154 8.79 15.00 5.57
C GLY A 154 8.34 13.80 6.40
N MET A 155 7.31 13.06 5.97
CA MET A 155 6.87 11.82 6.62
C MET A 155 7.76 10.67 6.17
N THR A 156 8.99 10.67 6.64
CA THR A 156 9.99 9.60 6.40
C THR A 156 9.94 8.54 7.49
N TYR A 157 10.49 7.35 7.22
CA TYR A 157 10.61 6.29 8.26
C TYR A 157 11.21 6.81 9.55
N ASP A 158 12.32 7.55 9.46
CA ASP A 158 13.05 8.08 10.62
C ASP A 158 12.19 9.02 11.48
N ASN A 159 11.48 9.94 10.83
CA ASN A 159 10.59 10.88 11.52
C ASN A 159 9.38 10.15 12.14
N LEU A 160 8.78 9.20 11.43
CA LEU A 160 7.61 8.47 11.90
C LEU A 160 7.96 7.49 13.02
N ILE A 161 9.13 6.85 12.99
CA ILE A 161 9.63 6.03 14.10
C ILE A 161 9.84 6.90 15.34
N LYS A 162 10.50 8.05 15.22
CA LYS A 162 10.68 8.99 16.34
C LYS A 162 9.34 9.47 16.90
N LEU A 163 8.35 9.70 16.05
CA LEU A 163 7.00 10.04 16.45
C LEU A 163 6.33 8.90 17.22
N SER A 164 6.42 7.67 16.72
CA SER A 164 5.78 6.50 17.31
C SER A 164 6.25 6.26 18.75
N LEU A 165 7.52 6.51 19.06
CA LEU A 165 8.05 6.39 20.41
C LEU A 165 7.35 7.33 21.43
N ARG A 166 6.85 8.49 20.97
CA ARG A 166 6.10 9.43 21.81
C ARG A 166 4.64 9.00 22.00
N HIS A 167 4.10 8.24 21.06
CA HIS A 167 2.75 7.67 21.12
C HIS A 167 2.69 6.42 22.00
N ARG A 168 3.84 5.81 22.37
CA ARG A 168 3.96 4.63 23.23
C ARG A 168 3.04 3.47 22.81
N PRO A 169 3.07 3.03 21.54
CA PRO A 169 2.23 1.91 21.10
C PRO A 169 2.66 0.61 21.82
N ASP A 170 1.69 -0.28 22.03
CA ASP A 170 1.92 -1.63 22.52
C ASP A 170 2.53 -2.52 21.42
N LEU A 171 2.20 -2.22 20.15
CA LEU A 171 2.77 -2.83 18.96
C LEU A 171 3.09 -1.76 17.93
N LEU A 172 4.32 -1.79 17.41
CA LEU A 172 4.73 -1.01 16.25
C LEU A 172 5.05 -1.94 15.09
N ILE A 173 4.36 -1.74 13.97
CA ILE A 173 4.56 -2.45 12.71
C ILE A 173 5.38 -1.56 11.78
N ILE A 174 6.48 -2.09 11.23
CA ILE A 174 7.24 -1.46 10.17
C ILE A 174 7.00 -2.28 8.90
N GLY A 175 6.34 -1.70 7.91
CA GLY A 175 5.87 -2.42 6.73
C GLY A 175 6.97 -3.09 5.92
N GLU A 176 8.13 -2.41 5.81
CA GLU A 176 9.32 -2.97 5.17
C GLU A 176 10.60 -2.34 5.71
N ILE A 177 11.71 -3.06 5.60
CA ILE A 177 13.06 -2.56 5.89
C ILE A 177 13.77 -2.40 4.55
N ARG A 178 14.18 -1.17 4.23
CA ARG A 178 15.00 -0.87 3.06
C ARG A 178 16.42 -0.57 3.50
N ASP A 179 17.38 -1.18 2.83
CA ASP A 179 18.79 -0.84 3.01
C ASP A 179 19.03 0.63 2.59
N LYS A 180 19.69 1.36 3.46
CA LYS A 180 20.44 2.57 3.15
C LYS A 180 21.73 2.58 3.93
#